data_6ca5237a094bd1c1bf0eabd75c668bc5
#
_entry.id   6ca5237a094bd1c1bf0eabd75c668bc5
#
_cell.length_a   1.000
_cell.length_b   1.000
_cell.length_c   1.000
_cell.angle_alpha   90.00
_cell.angle_beta   90.00
_cell.angle_gamma   90.00
#
_symmetry.space_group_name_H-M   'P 1'
#
loop_
_entity.id
_entity.type
_entity.pdbx_description
1 polymer ?
#
loop_
_entity_poly.entity_id
_entity_poly.type
_entity_poly.pdbx_seq_one_letter_code
_entity_poly.pdbx_strand_id
1 'polypeptide(L)'
;MTSSMHVQSISRAFTLLRAIAQSPQGITITDLARRTKLHKSTVSRLILTLEAERAVDRHHGTLHIGEGIAELVADAINSATLVSLVHPYLRTVVDTVNETAGLCIPDAGCALYLDQVMTDHYIQIRDWTGERYPLHTVSSGKLFLAYAAEEERNAYLAQPLVATTAHTMTDPMTLRRHLAELRNQGYDWSFEEFTEGLAVVSAPIFDMQGAVIASIYICGPTLRFPPKAKQAEITALIVAICQEITKTIVTRQLHTKQ
;
A
#
# COMPACT_ATOMS: atom_id res chain seq x y z
N MET A 1 14.31 17.07 30.74
CA MET A 1 14.84 17.86 29.60
C MET A 1 15.21 16.87 28.50
N THR A 2 14.27 16.51 27.64
CA THR A 2 14.50 15.62 26.48
C THR A 2 15.15 16.45 25.38
N SER A 3 16.45 16.24 25.18
CA SER A 3 17.17 16.78 24.02
C SER A 3 16.53 16.22 22.77
N SER A 4 15.78 17.06 22.05
CA SER A 4 15.22 16.75 20.74
C SER A 4 16.37 16.46 19.78
N MET A 5 16.57 15.20 19.43
CA MET A 5 17.52 14.78 18.39
C MET A 5 16.97 15.17 17.00
N HIS A 6 16.97 16.48 16.71
CA HIS A 6 16.65 16.96 15.37
C HIS A 6 17.84 16.73 14.42
N VAL A 7 17.63 15.95 13.37
CA VAL A 7 18.62 15.81 12.28
C VAL A 7 18.62 17.10 11.47
N GLN A 8 19.64 17.92 11.67
CA GLN A 8 19.74 19.28 11.11
C GLN A 8 19.67 19.32 9.58
N SER A 9 20.20 18.29 8.89
CA SER A 9 20.15 18.21 7.43
C SER A 9 18.72 18.05 6.91
N ILE A 10 17.90 17.25 7.57
CA ILE A 10 16.47 17.06 7.23
C ILE A 10 15.71 18.38 7.43
N SER A 11 15.87 19.02 8.57
CA SER A 11 15.23 20.31 8.86
C SER A 11 15.58 21.39 7.82
N ARG A 12 16.86 21.43 7.40
CA ARG A 12 17.33 22.34 6.36
C ARG A 12 16.74 22.01 4.99
N ALA A 13 16.64 20.73 4.61
CA ALA A 13 16.02 20.30 3.37
C ALA A 13 14.55 20.76 3.28
N PHE A 14 13.76 20.57 4.33
CA PHE A 14 12.39 21.10 4.39
C PHE A 14 12.32 22.63 4.33
N THR A 15 13.30 23.33 4.91
CA THR A 15 13.39 24.80 4.80
C THR A 15 13.61 25.24 3.35
N LEU A 16 14.49 24.54 2.61
CA LEU A 16 14.72 24.80 1.18
C LEU A 16 13.47 24.52 0.35
N LEU A 17 12.83 23.36 0.54
CA LEU A 17 11.60 22.98 -0.19
C LEU A 17 10.50 24.03 0.00
N ARG A 18 10.24 24.49 1.23
CA ARG A 18 9.27 25.55 1.51
C ARG A 18 9.61 26.86 0.78
N ALA A 19 10.88 27.24 0.75
CA ALA A 19 11.31 28.48 0.08
C ALA A 19 11.17 28.37 -1.45
N ILE A 20 11.41 27.20 -2.03
CA ILE A 20 11.22 26.90 -3.45
C ILE A 20 9.70 26.93 -3.78
N ALA A 21 8.88 26.24 -3.01
CA ALA A 21 7.42 26.20 -3.20
C ALA A 21 6.78 27.60 -3.18
N GLN A 22 7.32 28.53 -2.37
CA GLN A 22 6.87 29.92 -2.32
C GLN A 22 7.41 30.80 -3.46
N SER A 23 8.08 30.22 -4.44
CA SER A 23 8.68 30.92 -5.58
C SER A 23 8.14 30.36 -6.90
N PRO A 24 6.91 30.70 -7.33
CA PRO A 24 6.26 30.11 -8.51
C PRO A 24 7.04 30.26 -9.82
N GLN A 25 7.86 31.33 -9.93
CA GLN A 25 8.73 31.57 -11.10
C GLN A 25 10.09 30.86 -10.98
N GLY A 26 10.27 30.01 -9.97
CA GLY A 26 11.54 29.39 -9.62
C GLY A 26 12.44 30.33 -8.82
N ILE A 27 13.49 29.75 -8.21
CA ILE A 27 14.45 30.50 -7.40
C ILE A 27 15.89 30.03 -7.69
N THR A 28 16.84 30.97 -7.78
CA THR A 28 18.25 30.60 -7.96
C THR A 28 18.88 30.09 -6.67
N ILE A 29 19.96 29.28 -6.76
CA ILE A 29 20.72 28.83 -5.57
C ILE A 29 21.18 30.00 -4.73
N THR A 30 21.57 31.12 -5.37
CA THR A 30 22.06 32.32 -4.67
C THR A 30 20.96 32.98 -3.87
N ASP A 31 19.79 33.16 -4.45
CA ASP A 31 18.64 33.76 -3.77
C ASP A 31 18.08 32.83 -2.69
N LEU A 32 18.07 31.52 -2.94
CA LEU A 32 17.65 30.52 -1.97
C LEU A 32 18.58 30.53 -0.74
N ALA A 33 19.90 30.62 -0.94
CA ALA A 33 20.88 30.73 0.14
C ALA A 33 20.66 32.00 0.98
N ARG A 34 20.42 33.14 0.31
CA ARG A 34 20.14 34.43 0.97
C ARG A 34 18.80 34.36 1.76
N ARG A 35 17.73 33.81 1.17
CA ARG A 35 16.41 33.72 1.78
C ARG A 35 16.39 32.80 3.00
N THR A 36 17.11 31.69 2.94
CA THR A 36 17.18 30.70 4.03
C THR A 36 18.28 30.94 5.04
N LYS A 37 19.13 31.96 4.81
CA LYS A 37 20.31 32.29 5.62
C LYS A 37 21.29 31.11 5.78
N LEU A 38 21.38 30.26 4.77
CA LEU A 38 22.29 29.12 4.70
C LEU A 38 23.48 29.46 3.79
N HIS A 39 24.64 28.88 4.09
CA HIS A 39 25.79 28.98 3.20
C HIS A 39 25.50 28.35 1.83
N LYS A 40 25.95 29.00 0.74
CA LYS A 40 25.70 28.55 -0.64
C LYS A 40 26.16 27.10 -0.89
N SER A 41 27.32 26.72 -0.30
CA SER A 41 27.83 25.35 -0.39
C SER A 41 26.93 24.32 0.29
N THR A 42 26.30 24.67 1.40
CA THR A 42 25.32 23.80 2.09
C THR A 42 24.06 23.67 1.25
N VAL A 43 23.54 24.78 0.71
CA VAL A 43 22.38 24.77 -0.19
C VAL A 43 22.66 23.90 -1.40
N SER A 44 23.80 24.12 -2.10
CA SER A 44 24.14 23.33 -3.30
C SER A 44 24.18 21.83 -3.02
N ARG A 45 24.76 21.39 -1.90
CA ARG A 45 24.85 19.98 -1.55
C ARG A 45 23.49 19.37 -1.21
N LEU A 46 22.64 20.09 -0.49
CA LEU A 46 21.27 19.62 -0.19
C LEU A 46 20.41 19.59 -1.45
N ILE A 47 20.53 20.56 -2.33
CA ILE A 47 19.81 20.58 -3.61
C ILE A 47 20.20 19.40 -4.48
N LEU A 48 21.48 19.04 -4.59
CA LEU A 48 21.90 17.85 -5.33
C LEU A 48 21.21 16.57 -4.81
N THR A 49 21.06 16.43 -3.49
CA THR A 49 20.34 15.30 -2.92
C THR A 49 18.85 15.37 -3.25
N LEU A 50 18.22 16.54 -3.12
CA LEU A 50 16.80 16.73 -3.44
C LEU A 50 16.50 16.54 -4.94
N GLU A 51 17.44 16.87 -5.82
CA GLU A 51 17.36 16.58 -7.26
C GLU A 51 17.44 15.06 -7.53
N ALA A 52 18.34 14.35 -6.85
CA ALA A 52 18.46 12.90 -6.95
C ALA A 52 17.19 12.17 -6.49
N GLU A 53 16.52 12.70 -5.47
CA GLU A 53 15.23 12.20 -4.96
C GLU A 53 14.02 12.76 -5.74
N ARG A 54 14.22 13.45 -6.88
CA ARG A 54 13.16 14.07 -7.70
C ARG A 54 12.27 15.07 -6.93
N ALA A 55 12.70 15.50 -5.75
CA ALA A 55 11.98 16.46 -4.92
C ALA A 55 12.15 17.91 -5.40
N VAL A 56 13.18 18.18 -6.19
CA VAL A 56 13.50 19.49 -6.80
C VAL A 56 13.93 19.27 -8.24
N ASP A 57 13.41 20.09 -9.16
CA ASP A 57 13.83 20.15 -10.55
C ASP A 57 14.57 21.45 -10.84
N ARG A 58 15.54 21.40 -11.78
CA ARG A 58 16.27 22.56 -12.24
C ARG A 58 15.95 22.87 -13.69
N HIS A 59 15.36 24.06 -13.94
CA HIS A 59 15.07 24.55 -15.27
C HIS A 59 15.74 25.92 -15.49
N HIS A 60 16.59 26.01 -16.50
CA HIS A 60 17.30 27.27 -16.89
C HIS A 60 17.98 28.00 -15.73
N GLY A 61 18.55 27.23 -14.76
CA GLY A 61 19.28 27.80 -13.61
C GLY A 61 18.42 28.16 -12.41
N THR A 62 17.09 28.01 -12.49
CA THR A 62 16.15 28.15 -11.38
C THR A 62 15.70 26.79 -10.86
N LEU A 63 15.39 26.73 -9.57
CA LEU A 63 14.90 25.56 -8.85
C LEU A 63 13.39 25.63 -8.69
N HIS A 64 12.73 24.52 -8.92
CA HIS A 64 11.29 24.33 -8.79
C HIS A 64 11.02 23.08 -7.94
N ILE A 65 9.82 22.95 -7.37
CA ILE A 65 9.39 21.70 -6.74
C ILE A 65 9.29 20.62 -7.83
N GLY A 66 9.94 19.49 -7.60
CA GLY A 66 10.00 18.37 -8.52
C GLY A 66 8.77 17.47 -8.47
N GLU A 67 8.60 16.68 -9.54
CA GLU A 67 7.48 15.75 -9.67
C GLU A 67 7.41 14.71 -8.54
N GLY A 68 8.56 14.30 -7.96
CA GLY A 68 8.57 13.35 -6.85
C GLY A 68 7.79 13.79 -5.62
N ILE A 69 7.71 15.12 -5.36
CA ILE A 69 6.84 15.64 -4.29
C ILE A 69 5.35 15.52 -4.69
N ALA A 70 5.02 15.78 -5.95
CA ALA A 70 3.64 15.64 -6.44
C ALA A 70 3.19 14.17 -6.40
N GLU A 71 4.07 13.23 -6.75
CA GLU A 71 3.82 11.79 -6.64
C GLU A 71 3.55 11.38 -5.19
N LEU A 72 4.40 11.77 -4.23
CA LEU A 72 4.21 11.50 -2.80
C LEU A 72 2.86 12.03 -2.26
N VAL A 73 2.47 13.23 -2.69
CA VAL A 73 1.18 13.83 -2.29
C VAL A 73 0.00 13.11 -2.94
N ALA A 74 0.12 12.75 -4.21
CA ALA A 74 -0.91 12.00 -4.94
C ALA A 74 -1.15 10.63 -4.29
N ASP A 75 -0.08 9.89 -3.97
CA ASP A 75 -0.16 8.59 -3.31
C ASP A 75 -0.80 8.68 -1.92
N ALA A 76 -0.44 9.70 -1.14
CA ALA A 76 -1.02 9.92 0.18
C ALA A 76 -2.53 10.28 0.09
N ILE A 77 -2.92 11.13 -0.87
CA ILE A 77 -4.32 11.51 -1.10
C ILE A 77 -5.12 10.31 -1.61
N ASN A 78 -4.56 9.52 -2.54
CA ASN A 78 -5.20 8.33 -3.08
C ASN A 78 -5.45 7.30 -1.97
N SER A 79 -4.46 7.05 -1.11
CA SER A 79 -4.60 6.13 0.01
C SER A 79 -5.67 6.57 1.01
N ALA A 80 -5.68 7.85 1.42
CA ALA A 80 -6.68 8.39 2.34
C ALA A 80 -8.10 8.37 1.73
N THR A 81 -8.22 8.66 0.43
CA THR A 81 -9.49 8.58 -0.30
C THR A 81 -9.99 7.15 -0.40
N LEU A 82 -9.09 6.19 -0.66
CA LEU A 82 -9.42 4.78 -0.73
C LEU A 82 -9.88 4.24 0.63
N VAL A 83 -9.18 4.57 1.72
CA VAL A 83 -9.59 4.23 3.09
C VAL A 83 -10.98 4.77 3.38
N SER A 84 -11.23 6.07 3.12
CA SER A 84 -12.54 6.70 3.36
C SER A 84 -13.68 6.06 2.57
N LEU A 85 -13.38 5.56 1.35
CA LEU A 85 -14.34 4.85 0.53
C LEU A 85 -14.63 3.44 1.06
N VAL A 86 -13.59 2.71 1.47
CA VAL A 86 -13.66 1.28 1.78
C VAL A 86 -14.07 1.01 3.23
N HIS A 87 -13.70 1.89 4.17
CA HIS A 87 -13.96 1.69 5.61
C HIS A 87 -15.42 1.31 5.96
N PRO A 88 -16.47 1.94 5.37
CA PRO A 88 -17.85 1.54 5.64
C PRO A 88 -18.15 0.09 5.23
N TYR A 89 -17.54 -0.39 4.16
CA TYR A 89 -17.69 -1.80 3.72
C TYR A 89 -16.98 -2.76 4.68
N LEU A 90 -15.80 -2.39 5.20
CA LEU A 90 -15.11 -3.19 6.22
C LEU A 90 -15.99 -3.38 7.47
N ARG A 91 -16.65 -2.31 7.92
CA ARG A 91 -17.61 -2.40 9.03
C ARG A 91 -18.73 -3.38 8.72
N THR A 92 -19.36 -3.27 7.54
CA THR A 92 -20.42 -4.20 7.13
C THR A 92 -19.94 -5.65 7.11
N VAL A 93 -18.70 -5.90 6.65
CA VAL A 93 -18.09 -7.24 6.68
C VAL A 93 -17.94 -7.73 8.11
N VAL A 94 -17.36 -6.92 9.00
CA VAL A 94 -17.15 -7.28 10.41
C VAL A 94 -18.49 -7.55 11.11
N ASP A 95 -19.47 -6.70 10.90
CA ASP A 95 -20.82 -6.88 11.47
C ASP A 95 -21.50 -8.18 10.98
N THR A 96 -21.20 -8.60 9.76
CA THR A 96 -21.81 -9.80 9.14
C THR A 96 -21.07 -11.08 9.52
N VAL A 97 -19.73 -11.06 9.43
CA VAL A 97 -18.88 -12.25 9.60
C VAL A 97 -18.44 -12.43 11.06
N ASN A 98 -18.43 -11.34 11.83
CA ASN A 98 -17.96 -11.26 13.21
C ASN A 98 -16.46 -11.66 13.36
N GLU A 99 -15.65 -11.32 12.34
CA GLU A 99 -14.19 -11.44 12.34
C GLU A 99 -13.56 -10.17 11.77
N THR A 100 -12.28 -9.96 12.04
CA THR A 100 -11.53 -8.77 11.61
C THR A 100 -11.46 -8.68 10.08
N ALA A 101 -11.70 -7.49 9.55
CA ALA A 101 -11.54 -7.20 8.13
C ALA A 101 -10.65 -5.96 7.91
N GLY A 102 -9.93 -5.92 6.79
CA GLY A 102 -9.09 -4.78 6.50
C GLY A 102 -8.80 -4.59 5.01
N LEU A 103 -8.11 -3.50 4.73
CA LEU A 103 -7.73 -3.01 3.42
C LEU A 103 -6.21 -3.08 3.25
N CYS A 104 -5.78 -3.61 2.12
CA CYS A 104 -4.37 -3.76 1.77
C CYS A 104 -4.11 -3.26 0.36
N ILE A 105 -2.94 -2.65 0.10
CA ILE A 105 -2.50 -2.22 -1.23
C ILE A 105 -1.13 -2.81 -1.56
N PRO A 106 -0.78 -2.97 -2.87
CA PRO A 106 0.59 -3.26 -3.27
C PRO A 106 1.48 -2.03 -3.03
N ASP A 107 2.65 -2.23 -2.43
CA ASP A 107 3.61 -1.16 -2.16
C ASP A 107 5.04 -1.70 -2.17
N ALA A 108 5.85 -1.26 -3.13
CA ALA A 108 7.28 -1.58 -3.26
C ALA A 108 7.63 -3.07 -3.08
N GLY A 109 6.85 -3.99 -3.68
CA GLY A 109 7.06 -5.44 -3.59
C GLY A 109 6.56 -6.08 -2.29
N CYS A 110 5.81 -5.33 -1.48
CA CYS A 110 5.14 -5.76 -0.26
C CYS A 110 3.62 -5.53 -0.34
N ALA A 111 2.89 -6.13 0.56
CA ALA A 111 1.51 -5.79 0.88
C ALA A 111 1.50 -4.80 2.04
N LEU A 112 1.02 -3.57 1.82
CA LEU A 112 0.86 -2.52 2.84
C LEU A 112 -0.57 -2.53 3.36
N TYR A 113 -0.73 -2.64 4.67
CA TYR A 113 -2.01 -2.64 5.36
C TYR A 113 -2.42 -1.18 5.66
N LEU A 114 -3.52 -0.71 5.05
CA LEU A 114 -3.96 0.70 5.15
C LEU A 114 -5.01 0.95 6.23
N ASP A 115 -5.91 -0.02 6.44
CA ASP A 115 -7.04 0.14 7.35
C ASP A 115 -7.48 -1.22 7.88
N GLN A 116 -7.98 -1.26 9.11
CA GLN A 116 -8.48 -2.48 9.74
C GLN A 116 -9.63 -2.15 10.68
N VAL A 117 -10.72 -2.92 10.56
CA VAL A 117 -11.84 -2.93 11.51
C VAL A 117 -11.77 -4.22 12.30
N MET A 118 -11.64 -4.09 13.62
CA MET A 118 -11.49 -5.22 14.54
C MET A 118 -12.84 -5.63 15.12
N THR A 119 -12.92 -6.88 15.57
CA THR A 119 -14.06 -7.38 16.34
C THR A 119 -13.91 -7.06 17.82
N ASP A 120 -14.96 -7.27 18.61
CA ASP A 120 -14.95 -7.17 20.06
C ASP A 120 -14.58 -8.50 20.77
N HIS A 121 -14.04 -9.48 20.04
CA HIS A 121 -13.61 -10.73 20.64
C HIS A 121 -12.42 -10.54 21.59
N TYR A 122 -12.41 -11.25 22.73
CA TYR A 122 -11.27 -11.24 23.66
C TYR A 122 -9.97 -11.79 23.03
N ILE A 123 -10.11 -12.78 22.14
CA ILE A 123 -9.00 -13.31 21.33
C ILE A 123 -9.20 -12.80 19.92
N GLN A 124 -8.43 -11.80 19.53
CA GLN A 124 -8.50 -11.16 18.22
C GLN A 124 -7.12 -10.96 17.63
N ILE A 125 -7.09 -10.70 16.34
CA ILE A 125 -5.86 -10.38 15.60
C ILE A 125 -5.44 -8.96 15.98
N ARG A 126 -4.12 -8.72 16.14
CA ARG A 126 -3.61 -7.37 16.37
C ARG A 126 -3.86 -6.46 15.17
N ASP A 127 -3.86 -5.16 15.39
CA ASP A 127 -3.91 -4.19 14.32
C ASP A 127 -2.59 -4.20 13.52
N TRP A 128 -2.70 -4.36 12.19
CA TRP A 128 -1.57 -4.34 11.25
C TRP A 128 -1.49 -3.05 10.44
N THR A 129 -2.33 -2.08 10.71
CA THR A 129 -2.35 -0.80 9.98
C THR A 129 -0.95 -0.15 9.97
N GLY A 130 -0.46 0.18 8.78
CA GLY A 130 0.87 0.72 8.55
C GLY A 130 1.99 -0.31 8.36
N GLU A 131 1.72 -1.60 8.58
CA GLU A 131 2.73 -2.65 8.40
C GLU A 131 2.82 -3.14 6.95
N ARG A 132 3.99 -3.65 6.59
CA ARG A 132 4.32 -4.22 5.28
C ARG A 132 4.79 -5.66 5.41
N TYR A 133 4.26 -6.53 4.55
CA TYR A 133 4.65 -7.94 4.52
C TYR A 133 4.98 -8.41 3.10
N PRO A 134 5.92 -9.36 2.94
CA PRO A 134 6.26 -9.93 1.64
C PRO A 134 5.03 -10.52 0.94
N LEU A 135 4.88 -10.26 -0.37
CA LEU A 135 3.66 -10.62 -1.11
C LEU A 135 3.32 -12.12 -1.05
N HIS A 136 4.32 -13.00 -1.04
CA HIS A 136 4.08 -14.45 -1.05
C HIS A 136 3.59 -15.00 0.28
N THR A 137 3.75 -14.27 1.39
CA THR A 137 3.40 -14.75 2.73
C THR A 137 1.95 -14.47 3.12
N VAL A 138 1.29 -13.55 2.43
CA VAL A 138 -0.07 -13.08 2.77
C VAL A 138 -1.03 -13.22 1.59
N SER A 139 -2.27 -13.54 1.88
CA SER A 139 -3.33 -13.77 0.89
C SER A 139 -3.50 -12.57 -0.06
N SER A 140 -3.62 -11.34 0.45
CA SER A 140 -3.69 -10.12 -0.38
C SER A 140 -2.48 -9.96 -1.30
N GLY A 141 -1.28 -10.27 -0.80
CA GLY A 141 -0.04 -10.19 -1.56
C GLY A 141 0.01 -11.21 -2.70
N LYS A 142 -0.47 -12.43 -2.49
CA LYS A 142 -0.58 -13.44 -3.54
C LYS A 142 -1.56 -12.99 -4.65
N LEU A 143 -2.66 -12.31 -4.29
CA LEU A 143 -3.54 -11.69 -5.29
C LEU A 143 -2.81 -10.59 -6.08
N PHE A 144 -2.03 -9.72 -5.43
CA PHE A 144 -1.25 -8.72 -6.15
C PHE A 144 -0.28 -9.36 -7.15
N LEU A 145 0.44 -10.40 -6.75
CA LEU A 145 1.31 -11.17 -7.65
C LEU A 145 0.54 -11.87 -8.78
N ALA A 146 -0.64 -12.40 -8.50
CA ALA A 146 -1.44 -13.10 -9.50
C ALA A 146 -1.85 -12.18 -10.66
N TYR A 147 -2.13 -10.91 -10.37
CA TYR A 147 -2.57 -9.91 -11.35
C TYR A 147 -1.45 -8.98 -11.83
N ALA A 148 -0.25 -9.02 -11.22
CA ALA A 148 0.92 -8.26 -11.66
C ALA A 148 1.33 -8.60 -13.11
N ALA A 149 2.03 -7.69 -13.76
CA ALA A 149 2.66 -7.93 -15.05
C ALA A 149 3.62 -9.15 -14.97
N GLU A 150 3.78 -9.84 -16.08
CA GLU A 150 4.58 -11.07 -16.08
C GLU A 150 6.03 -10.83 -15.69
N GLU A 151 6.60 -9.72 -16.12
CA GLU A 151 7.96 -9.29 -15.80
C GLU A 151 8.12 -9.05 -14.29
N GLU A 152 7.21 -8.33 -13.66
CA GLU A 152 7.20 -8.04 -12.23
C GLU A 152 7.06 -9.32 -11.41
N ARG A 153 6.10 -10.17 -11.78
CA ARG A 153 5.88 -11.46 -11.14
C ARG A 153 7.13 -12.36 -11.25
N ASN A 154 7.76 -12.41 -12.44
CA ASN A 154 8.97 -13.19 -12.66
C ASN A 154 10.14 -12.64 -11.83
N ALA A 155 10.31 -11.33 -11.78
CA ALA A 155 11.34 -10.68 -10.97
C ALA A 155 11.14 -10.96 -9.46
N TYR A 156 9.89 -10.97 -8.98
CA TYR A 156 9.59 -11.33 -7.59
C TYR A 156 9.91 -12.79 -7.30
N LEU A 157 9.47 -13.72 -8.17
CA LEU A 157 9.68 -15.16 -8.01
C LEU A 157 11.15 -15.59 -8.17
N ALA A 158 12.00 -14.77 -8.75
CA ALA A 158 13.45 -15.02 -8.83
C ALA A 158 14.19 -14.69 -7.53
N GLN A 159 13.56 -14.01 -6.58
CA GLN A 159 14.13 -13.69 -5.28
C GLN A 159 13.95 -14.86 -4.30
N PRO A 160 14.78 -14.95 -3.24
CA PRO A 160 14.57 -15.91 -2.18
C PRO A 160 13.22 -15.68 -1.47
N LEU A 161 12.34 -16.68 -1.50
CA LEU A 161 11.06 -16.65 -0.80
C LEU A 161 11.24 -17.18 0.62
N VAL A 162 11.25 -16.28 1.60
CA VAL A 162 11.50 -16.63 3.01
C VAL A 162 10.20 -17.13 3.65
N ALA A 163 10.24 -18.31 4.27
CA ALA A 163 9.11 -18.84 5.01
C ALA A 163 8.90 -18.08 6.33
N THR A 164 7.66 -17.77 6.65
CA THR A 164 7.24 -17.26 7.98
C THR A 164 6.68 -18.37 8.86
N THR A 165 6.18 -19.43 8.24
CA THR A 165 5.71 -20.67 8.89
C THR A 165 6.08 -21.90 8.05
N ALA A 166 5.80 -23.08 8.55
CA ALA A 166 5.95 -24.33 7.78
C ALA A 166 4.97 -24.44 6.60
N HIS A 167 3.92 -23.62 6.58
CA HIS A 167 2.87 -23.60 5.54
C HIS A 167 3.12 -22.56 4.45
N THR A 168 4.10 -21.66 4.63
CA THR A 168 4.43 -20.64 3.63
C THR A 168 4.89 -21.27 2.32
N MET A 169 4.31 -20.85 1.19
CA MET A 169 4.75 -21.29 -0.14
C MET A 169 6.07 -20.62 -0.52
N THR A 170 7.16 -21.39 -0.52
CA THR A 170 8.51 -20.90 -0.85
C THR A 170 9.09 -21.49 -2.12
N ASP A 171 8.43 -22.52 -2.71
CA ASP A 171 8.80 -23.02 -4.02
C ASP A 171 8.19 -22.15 -5.13
N PRO A 172 9.02 -21.49 -5.99
CA PRO A 172 8.52 -20.60 -7.04
C PRO A 172 7.58 -21.27 -8.05
N MET A 173 7.77 -22.57 -8.34
CA MET A 173 6.93 -23.29 -9.29
C MET A 173 5.55 -23.57 -8.70
N THR A 174 5.49 -23.98 -7.45
CA THR A 174 4.24 -24.20 -6.71
C THR A 174 3.48 -22.88 -6.55
N LEU A 175 4.17 -21.81 -6.15
CA LEU A 175 3.56 -20.49 -6.04
C LEU A 175 3.02 -20.00 -7.39
N ARG A 176 3.79 -20.13 -8.49
CA ARG A 176 3.33 -19.75 -9.84
C ARG A 176 2.02 -20.44 -10.24
N ARG A 177 1.91 -21.75 -9.98
CA ARG A 177 0.68 -22.51 -10.27
C ARG A 177 -0.48 -21.98 -9.43
N HIS A 178 -0.28 -21.77 -8.14
CA HIS A 178 -1.29 -21.20 -7.24
C HIS A 178 -1.73 -19.81 -7.71
N LEU A 179 -0.81 -18.92 -8.09
CA LEU A 179 -1.14 -17.59 -8.62
C LEU A 179 -2.01 -17.66 -9.90
N ALA A 180 -1.81 -18.65 -10.76
CA ALA A 180 -2.65 -18.85 -11.94
C ALA A 180 -4.08 -19.28 -11.56
N GLU A 181 -4.22 -20.13 -10.54
CA GLU A 181 -5.52 -20.52 -9.98
C GLU A 181 -6.25 -19.31 -9.37
N LEU A 182 -5.54 -18.47 -8.59
CA LEU A 182 -6.11 -17.25 -7.98
C LEU A 182 -6.66 -16.28 -9.04
N ARG A 183 -5.96 -16.12 -10.15
CA ARG A 183 -6.40 -15.25 -11.25
C ARG A 183 -7.72 -15.72 -11.88
N ASN A 184 -7.96 -17.02 -11.90
CA ASN A 184 -9.20 -17.60 -12.43
C ASN A 184 -10.36 -17.52 -11.45
N GLN A 185 -10.09 -17.75 -10.14
CA GLN A 185 -11.14 -17.80 -9.11
C GLN A 185 -11.48 -16.43 -8.51
N GLY A 186 -10.53 -15.46 -8.51
CA GLY A 186 -10.76 -14.10 -8.05
C GLY A 186 -10.74 -13.92 -6.54
N TYR A 187 -10.19 -14.85 -5.78
CA TYR A 187 -10.00 -14.76 -4.32
C TYR A 187 -8.88 -15.71 -3.87
N ASP A 188 -8.39 -15.53 -2.65
CA ASP A 188 -7.44 -16.45 -2.03
C ASP A 188 -7.84 -16.78 -0.58
N TRP A 189 -7.81 -18.06 -0.23
CA TRP A 189 -7.80 -18.55 1.14
C TRP A 189 -6.39 -18.96 1.53
N SER A 190 -5.86 -18.37 2.60
CA SER A 190 -4.57 -18.69 3.21
C SER A 190 -4.80 -19.25 4.61
N PHE A 191 -4.22 -20.41 4.88
CA PHE A 191 -4.31 -21.08 6.18
C PHE A 191 -2.91 -21.21 6.76
N GLU A 192 -2.65 -20.45 7.81
CA GLU A 192 -1.38 -20.50 8.59
C GLU A 192 -0.11 -20.19 7.76
N GLU A 193 -0.23 -19.64 6.56
CA GLU A 193 0.94 -19.34 5.71
C GLU A 193 1.76 -18.15 6.23
N PHE A 194 1.11 -17.15 6.86
CA PHE A 194 1.77 -15.99 7.43
C PHE A 194 2.13 -16.20 8.91
N THR A 195 1.20 -16.74 9.69
CA THR A 195 1.39 -17.06 11.11
C THR A 195 0.50 -18.24 11.48
N GLU A 196 1.02 -19.10 12.37
CA GLU A 196 0.27 -20.24 12.89
C GLU A 196 -1.01 -19.81 13.57
N GLY A 197 -2.07 -20.59 13.44
CA GLY A 197 -3.37 -20.31 14.03
C GLY A 197 -4.19 -19.22 13.31
N LEU A 198 -3.74 -18.69 12.15
CA LEU A 198 -4.44 -17.67 11.39
C LEU A 198 -5.01 -18.21 10.06
N ALA A 199 -6.28 -17.96 9.82
CA ALA A 199 -6.90 -18.12 8.51
C ALA A 199 -7.29 -16.76 7.93
N VAL A 200 -7.09 -16.58 6.62
CA VAL A 200 -7.37 -15.33 5.90
C VAL A 200 -8.05 -15.65 4.58
N VAL A 201 -9.08 -14.88 4.22
CA VAL A 201 -9.58 -14.81 2.85
C VAL A 201 -9.42 -13.40 2.33
N SER A 202 -9.02 -13.25 1.05
CA SER A 202 -8.87 -11.96 0.40
C SER A 202 -9.50 -11.96 -0.99
N ALA A 203 -9.96 -10.77 -1.44
CA ALA A 203 -10.46 -10.55 -2.80
C ALA A 203 -9.94 -9.20 -3.33
N PRO A 204 -9.67 -9.09 -4.66
CA PRO A 204 -9.06 -7.92 -5.25
C PRO A 204 -10.08 -6.82 -5.56
N ILE A 205 -9.61 -5.57 -5.53
CA ILE A 205 -10.30 -4.37 -6.02
C ILE A 205 -9.52 -3.87 -7.24
N PHE A 206 -10.24 -3.59 -8.32
CA PHE A 206 -9.66 -3.19 -9.59
C PHE A 206 -9.90 -1.70 -9.90
N ASP A 207 -9.02 -1.13 -10.72
CA ASP A 207 -9.24 0.16 -11.36
C ASP A 207 -9.97 0.00 -12.72
N MET A 208 -10.16 1.11 -13.42
CA MET A 208 -10.82 1.13 -14.74
C MET A 208 -9.98 0.48 -15.86
N GLN A 209 -8.68 0.26 -15.65
CA GLN A 209 -7.77 -0.44 -16.56
C GLN A 209 -7.74 -1.96 -16.29
N GLY A 210 -8.39 -2.42 -15.22
CA GLY A 210 -8.38 -3.82 -14.79
C GLY A 210 -7.12 -4.22 -14.01
N ALA A 211 -6.34 -3.25 -13.54
CA ALA A 211 -5.24 -3.49 -12.62
C ALA A 211 -5.75 -3.62 -11.19
N VAL A 212 -5.16 -4.52 -10.40
CA VAL A 212 -5.49 -4.65 -8.97
C VAL A 212 -4.79 -3.54 -8.20
N ILE A 213 -5.57 -2.63 -7.63
CA ILE A 213 -5.09 -1.48 -6.85
C ILE A 213 -5.17 -1.69 -5.35
N ALA A 214 -5.99 -2.62 -4.90
CA ALA A 214 -6.17 -2.94 -3.49
C ALA A 214 -6.76 -4.34 -3.31
N SER A 215 -6.83 -4.79 -2.07
CA SER A 215 -7.53 -6.02 -1.67
C SER A 215 -8.19 -5.81 -0.31
N ILE A 216 -9.41 -6.34 -0.15
CA ILE A 216 -9.98 -6.54 1.18
C ILE A 216 -9.57 -7.93 1.66
N TYR A 217 -9.31 -8.04 2.95
CA TYR A 217 -9.11 -9.31 3.63
C TYR A 217 -10.07 -9.45 4.81
N ILE A 218 -10.42 -10.70 5.13
CA ILE A 218 -11.09 -11.10 6.37
C ILE A 218 -10.19 -12.12 7.04
N CYS A 219 -9.92 -11.96 8.32
CA CYS A 219 -9.02 -12.85 9.04
C CYS A 219 -9.53 -13.19 10.43
N GLY A 220 -9.22 -14.39 10.87
CA GLY A 220 -9.56 -14.85 12.20
C GLY A 220 -8.76 -16.09 12.61
N PRO A 221 -8.81 -16.47 13.90
CA PRO A 221 -8.15 -17.68 14.38
C PRO A 221 -8.71 -18.95 13.72
N THR A 222 -7.85 -19.87 13.26
CA THR A 222 -8.24 -21.15 12.64
C THR A 222 -9.14 -22.00 13.53
N LEU A 223 -9.11 -21.75 14.85
CA LEU A 223 -9.96 -22.41 15.83
C LEU A 223 -11.47 -22.18 15.57
N ARG A 224 -11.83 -21.01 15.00
CA ARG A 224 -13.24 -20.65 14.75
C ARG A 224 -13.50 -20.08 13.36
N PHE A 225 -12.48 -19.68 12.61
CA PHE A 225 -12.59 -19.07 11.29
C PHE A 225 -11.82 -19.86 10.22
N PRO A 226 -12.42 -20.12 9.03
CA PRO A 226 -13.85 -19.97 8.77
C PRO A 226 -14.66 -21.09 9.42
N PRO A 227 -15.91 -20.86 9.83
CA PRO A 227 -16.81 -21.97 10.14
C PRO A 227 -16.99 -22.80 8.88
N LYS A 228 -16.74 -24.12 8.95
CA LYS A 228 -16.74 -25.03 7.78
C LYS A 228 -17.98 -24.91 6.87
N ALA A 229 -19.15 -24.70 7.48
CA ALA A 229 -20.40 -24.53 6.73
C ALA A 229 -20.56 -23.16 6.06
N LYS A 230 -19.76 -22.15 6.40
CA LYS A 230 -19.88 -20.75 5.94
C LYS A 230 -18.76 -20.28 5.02
N GLN A 231 -17.78 -21.11 4.74
CA GLN A 231 -16.63 -20.71 3.93
C GLN A 231 -17.05 -20.18 2.54
N ALA A 232 -17.98 -20.88 1.86
CA ALA A 232 -18.48 -20.45 0.56
C ALA A 232 -19.29 -19.14 0.64
N GLU A 233 -20.08 -18.95 1.70
CA GLU A 233 -20.85 -17.74 1.95
C GLU A 233 -19.95 -16.54 2.19
N ILE A 234 -18.92 -16.70 3.02
CA ILE A 234 -17.91 -15.67 3.30
C ILE A 234 -17.13 -15.30 2.03
N THR A 235 -16.76 -16.30 1.23
CA THR A 235 -16.11 -16.07 -0.06
C THR A 235 -17.00 -15.25 -1.00
N ALA A 236 -18.26 -15.63 -1.15
CA ALA A 236 -19.21 -14.90 -1.99
C ALA A 236 -19.40 -13.44 -1.50
N LEU A 237 -19.49 -13.24 -0.19
CA LEU A 237 -19.65 -11.92 0.42
C LEU A 237 -18.45 -11.01 0.09
N ILE A 238 -17.22 -11.46 0.36
CA ILE A 238 -16.03 -10.63 0.13
C ILE A 238 -15.84 -10.31 -1.35
N VAL A 239 -16.07 -11.27 -2.24
CA VAL A 239 -15.99 -11.05 -3.69
C VAL A 239 -17.04 -10.04 -4.16
N ALA A 240 -18.28 -10.15 -3.69
CA ALA A 240 -19.36 -9.22 -4.05
C ALA A 240 -19.05 -7.79 -3.58
N ILE A 241 -18.54 -7.63 -2.36
CA ILE A 241 -18.13 -6.32 -1.81
C ILE A 241 -16.99 -5.71 -2.62
N CYS A 242 -15.95 -6.47 -2.96
CA CYS A 242 -14.84 -5.97 -3.77
C CYS A 242 -15.31 -5.57 -5.19
N GLN A 243 -16.26 -6.30 -5.78
CA GLN A 243 -16.87 -5.93 -7.06
C GLN A 243 -17.68 -4.63 -6.96
N GLU A 244 -18.42 -4.40 -5.87
CA GLU A 244 -19.18 -3.17 -5.66
C GLU A 244 -18.25 -1.96 -5.50
N ILE A 245 -17.18 -2.09 -4.71
CA ILE A 245 -16.16 -1.07 -4.53
C ILE A 245 -15.49 -0.76 -5.88
N THR A 246 -15.11 -1.80 -6.64
CA THR A 246 -14.54 -1.65 -7.99
C THR A 246 -15.46 -0.82 -8.89
N LYS A 247 -16.76 -1.14 -8.94
CA LYS A 247 -17.76 -0.36 -9.71
C LYS A 247 -17.82 1.10 -9.27
N THR A 248 -17.75 1.35 -7.96
CA THR A 248 -17.78 2.71 -7.40
C THR A 248 -16.53 3.50 -7.79
N ILE A 249 -15.34 2.88 -7.73
CA ILE A 249 -14.07 3.49 -8.15
C ILE A 249 -14.09 3.84 -9.64
N VAL A 250 -14.46 2.88 -10.49
CA VAL A 250 -14.54 3.06 -11.94
C VAL A 250 -15.50 4.20 -12.29
N THR A 251 -16.68 4.26 -11.66
CA THR A 251 -17.65 5.32 -11.89
C THR A 251 -17.12 6.70 -11.49
N ARG A 252 -16.44 6.82 -10.35
CA ARG A 252 -15.82 8.09 -9.91
C ARG A 252 -14.71 8.55 -10.84
N GLN A 253 -13.84 7.64 -11.30
CA GLN A 253 -12.77 7.97 -12.25
C GLN A 253 -13.29 8.46 -13.61
N LEU A 254 -14.44 7.96 -14.07
CA LEU A 254 -15.10 8.44 -15.29
C LEU A 254 -15.60 9.88 -15.14
N HIS A 255 -16.11 10.28 -13.97
CA HIS A 255 -16.62 11.65 -13.73
C HIS A 255 -15.50 12.68 -13.54
N THR A 256 -14.31 12.27 -13.15
CA THR A 256 -13.14 13.17 -12.95
C THR A 256 -12.45 13.53 -14.28
N LYS A 257 -12.74 12.81 -15.36
CA LYS A 257 -12.16 13.03 -16.70
C LYS A 257 -13.05 13.85 -17.65
N GLN A 258 -14.20 14.32 -17.19
CA GLN A 258 -15.08 15.27 -17.86
C GLN A 258 -14.91 16.69 -17.28
#